data_026d0bd1d288644365aa138b6fe0a3ad
#
_entry.id   026d0bd1d288644365aa138b6fe0a3ad
#
_cell.length_a   1.000
_cell.length_b   1.000
_cell.length_c   1.000
_cell.angle_alpha   90.00
_cell.angle_beta   90.00
_cell.angle_gamma   90.00
#
_symmetry.space_group_name_H-M   'P 1'
#
loop_
_entity.id
_entity.type
_entity.pdbx_description
1 polymer ?
#
loop_
_entity_poly.entity_id
_entity_poly.type
_entity_poly.pdbx_seq_one_letter_code
_entity_poly.pdbx_strand_id
1 'polypeptide(L)'
;MKKAFKIIGVLLLAIVLYLGFTNYPKLELISGFSAKNVASAHFIDKRSLDIIEKGDNDIKLIRLAKNTIDENQHFATSSVYGFQKRKAIYREGLGSLLIDEDFDVSKPYLKPNRIQPKIDLPYPFGTNEPQDSAFSNVNYKKKKKAVANAFDENNT
;
A
#
# COMPACT_ATOMS: atom_id res chain seq x y z
N MET A 1 21.13 22.25 -43.16
CA MET A 1 21.16 21.13 -42.22
C MET A 1 21.39 21.57 -40.76
N LYS A 2 22.45 22.33 -40.40
CA LYS A 2 22.71 22.74 -38.99
C LYS A 2 21.57 23.50 -38.29
N LYS A 3 20.83 24.37 -38.99
CA LYS A 3 19.69 25.10 -38.41
C LYS A 3 18.50 24.15 -38.13
N ALA A 4 18.20 23.20 -39.00
CA ALA A 4 17.14 22.23 -38.77
C ALA A 4 17.42 21.34 -37.55
N PHE A 5 18.67 20.89 -37.38
CA PHE A 5 19.08 20.13 -36.18
C PHE A 5 18.88 20.92 -34.86
N LYS A 6 19.19 22.24 -34.88
CA LYS A 6 18.98 23.10 -33.71
C LYS A 6 17.46 23.21 -33.37
N ILE A 7 16.63 23.40 -34.40
CA ILE A 7 15.18 23.51 -34.20
C ILE A 7 14.58 22.20 -33.64
N ILE A 8 15.00 21.05 -34.19
CA ILE A 8 14.59 19.74 -33.70
C ILE A 8 15.03 19.54 -32.25
N GLY A 9 16.26 19.92 -31.90
CA GLY A 9 16.76 19.83 -30.52
C GLY A 9 15.94 20.67 -29.52
N VAL A 10 15.59 21.91 -29.90
CA VAL A 10 14.75 22.77 -29.07
C VAL A 10 13.33 22.20 -28.90
N LEU A 11 12.74 21.66 -29.97
CA LEU A 11 11.44 21.01 -29.93
C LEU A 11 11.44 19.79 -29.02
N LEU A 12 12.43 18.92 -29.13
CA LEU A 12 12.59 17.76 -28.25
C LEU A 12 12.74 18.17 -26.78
N LEU A 13 13.58 19.18 -26.52
CA LEU A 13 13.72 19.71 -25.15
C LEU A 13 12.40 20.24 -24.60
N ALA A 14 11.65 20.99 -25.39
CA ALA A 14 10.34 21.51 -24.99
C ALA A 14 9.34 20.39 -24.68
N ILE A 15 9.32 19.33 -25.48
CA ILE A 15 8.51 18.14 -25.23
C ILE A 15 8.90 17.45 -23.93
N VAL A 16 10.19 17.25 -23.69
CA VAL A 16 10.69 16.62 -22.45
C VAL A 16 10.31 17.44 -21.21
N LEU A 17 10.50 18.77 -21.29
CA LEU A 17 10.11 19.67 -20.20
C LEU A 17 8.58 19.64 -19.94
N TYR A 18 7.80 19.65 -21.00
CA TYR A 18 6.33 19.56 -20.89
C TYR A 18 5.89 18.24 -20.25
N LEU A 19 6.43 17.12 -20.72
CA LEU A 19 6.13 15.79 -20.16
C LEU A 19 6.61 15.67 -18.71
N GLY A 20 7.77 16.21 -18.39
CA GLY A 20 8.29 16.28 -17.02
C GLY A 20 7.35 17.07 -16.11
N PHE A 21 6.95 18.26 -16.51
CA PHE A 21 6.08 19.13 -15.72
C PHE A 21 4.69 18.51 -15.51
N THR A 22 4.08 17.94 -16.54
CA THR A 22 2.74 17.34 -16.46
C THR A 22 2.70 16.02 -15.67
N ASN A 23 3.81 15.30 -15.59
CA ASN A 23 3.86 14.03 -14.86
C ASN A 23 4.46 14.17 -13.45
N TYR A 24 5.12 15.28 -13.14
CA TYR A 24 5.73 15.51 -11.83
C TYR A 24 4.75 15.33 -10.63
N PRO A 25 3.50 15.85 -10.66
CA PRO A 25 2.55 15.61 -9.57
C PRO A 25 2.15 14.14 -9.40
N LYS A 26 2.19 13.35 -10.49
CA LYS A 26 1.87 11.91 -10.42
C LYS A 26 2.89 11.12 -9.60
N LEU A 27 4.13 11.60 -9.52
CA LEU A 27 5.16 10.98 -8.70
C LEU A 27 4.81 11.05 -7.22
N GLU A 28 4.15 12.12 -6.79
CA GLU A 28 3.68 12.28 -5.42
C GLU A 28 2.62 11.22 -5.06
N LEU A 29 1.69 10.95 -5.98
CA LEU A 29 0.69 9.91 -5.79
C LEU A 29 1.34 8.51 -5.64
N ILE A 30 2.34 8.22 -6.47
CA ILE A 30 3.08 6.95 -6.43
C ILE A 30 3.83 6.81 -5.11
N SER A 31 4.59 7.82 -4.70
CA SER A 31 5.34 7.78 -3.45
C SER A 31 4.44 7.79 -2.23
N GLY A 32 3.34 8.54 -2.25
CA GLY A 32 2.35 8.56 -1.16
C GLY A 32 1.67 7.21 -0.98
N PHE A 33 1.20 6.59 -2.05
CA PHE A 33 0.64 5.25 -2.00
C PHE A 33 1.66 4.24 -1.44
N SER A 34 2.86 4.23 -1.99
CA SER A 34 3.92 3.30 -1.58
C SER A 34 4.29 3.48 -0.11
N ALA A 35 4.51 4.73 0.36
CA ALA A 35 4.84 5.02 1.75
C ALA A 35 3.77 4.52 2.72
N LYS A 36 2.49 4.79 2.42
CA LYS A 36 1.37 4.37 3.26
C LYS A 36 1.22 2.85 3.29
N ASN A 37 1.36 2.20 2.14
CA ASN A 37 1.27 0.75 2.03
C ASN A 37 2.39 0.06 2.81
N VAL A 38 3.64 0.51 2.63
CA VAL A 38 4.79 -0.01 3.38
C VAL A 38 4.60 0.18 4.88
N ALA A 39 4.19 1.37 5.34
CA ALA A 39 3.96 1.62 6.76
C ALA A 39 2.86 0.70 7.33
N SER A 40 1.77 0.47 6.59
CA SER A 40 0.70 -0.41 7.05
C SER A 40 1.15 -1.88 7.10
N ALA A 41 1.69 -2.39 6.01
CA ALA A 41 2.10 -3.78 5.91
C ALA A 41 3.26 -4.12 6.86
N HIS A 42 4.16 -3.17 7.12
CA HIS A 42 5.28 -3.40 8.03
C HIS A 42 4.87 -3.29 9.50
N PHE A 43 4.24 -2.18 9.91
CA PHE A 43 3.96 -1.93 11.33
C PHE A 43 2.72 -2.65 11.85
N ILE A 44 1.72 -2.92 11.00
CA ILE A 44 0.50 -3.63 11.39
C ILE A 44 0.65 -5.13 11.14
N ASP A 45 0.98 -5.52 9.90
CA ASP A 45 1.01 -6.93 9.50
C ASP A 45 2.38 -7.61 9.76
N LYS A 46 3.38 -6.83 10.24
CA LYS A 46 4.72 -7.33 10.59
C LYS A 46 5.48 -7.97 9.43
N ARG A 47 5.21 -7.52 8.19
CA ARG A 47 5.88 -8.04 6.99
C ARG A 47 7.20 -7.30 6.73
N SER A 48 8.17 -8.01 6.17
CA SER A 48 9.44 -7.40 5.77
C SER A 48 9.27 -6.53 4.53
N LEU A 49 10.15 -5.52 4.37
CA LEU A 49 10.12 -4.63 3.21
C LEU A 49 10.24 -5.39 1.89
N ASP A 50 11.07 -6.41 1.82
CA ASP A 50 11.27 -7.24 0.63
C ASP A 50 9.97 -7.95 0.18
N ILE A 51 9.20 -8.49 1.12
CA ILE A 51 7.90 -9.12 0.83
C ILE A 51 6.89 -8.08 0.33
N ILE A 52 6.88 -6.89 0.93
CA ILE A 52 5.97 -5.81 0.54
C ILE A 52 6.29 -5.30 -0.88
N GLU A 53 7.58 -5.11 -1.18
CA GLU A 53 8.01 -4.62 -2.49
C GLU A 53 7.77 -5.63 -3.61
N LYS A 54 7.97 -6.93 -3.36
CA LYS A 54 7.73 -8.00 -4.33
C LYS A 54 6.27 -8.40 -4.49
N GLY A 55 5.43 -8.07 -3.52
CA GLY A 55 4.00 -8.38 -3.51
C GLY A 55 3.14 -7.13 -3.70
N ASP A 56 2.79 -6.47 -2.62
CA ASP A 56 1.78 -5.40 -2.61
C ASP A 56 2.19 -4.17 -3.44
N ASN A 57 3.48 -3.88 -3.51
CA ASN A 57 4.01 -2.75 -4.28
C ASN A 57 4.50 -3.16 -5.68
N ASP A 58 4.39 -4.44 -6.07
CA ASP A 58 4.72 -4.87 -7.43
C ASP A 58 3.59 -4.54 -8.43
N ILE A 59 3.15 -3.30 -8.39
CA ILE A 59 2.16 -2.73 -9.30
C ILE A 59 2.90 -1.80 -10.28
N LYS A 60 2.49 -1.83 -11.56
CA LYS A 60 3.03 -0.93 -12.58
C LYS A 60 3.01 0.52 -12.08
N LEU A 61 4.11 1.22 -12.15
CA LEU A 61 4.40 2.55 -11.61
C LEU A 61 4.73 2.57 -10.10
N ILE A 62 4.03 1.85 -9.23
CA ILE A 62 4.33 1.84 -7.78
C ILE A 62 5.71 1.23 -7.52
N ARG A 63 6.10 0.21 -8.27
CA ARG A 63 7.45 -0.40 -8.21
C ARG A 63 8.61 0.56 -8.53
N LEU A 64 8.33 1.76 -9.05
CA LEU A 64 9.33 2.82 -9.26
C LEU A 64 9.70 3.54 -7.96
N ALA A 65 8.89 3.38 -6.93
CA ALA A 65 9.12 3.99 -5.65
C ALA A 65 10.23 3.26 -4.88
N LYS A 66 11.18 4.01 -4.35
CA LYS A 66 12.19 3.51 -3.42
C LYS A 66 11.72 3.77 -1.99
N ASN A 67 11.66 2.71 -1.20
CA ASN A 67 11.10 2.74 0.15
C ASN A 67 12.19 2.61 1.22
N THR A 68 11.95 3.22 2.37
CA THR A 68 12.76 3.07 3.58
C THR A 68 11.84 3.03 4.80
N ILE A 69 12.25 2.29 5.83
CA ILE A 69 11.53 2.16 7.11
C ILE A 69 12.43 2.68 8.22
N ASP A 70 11.86 3.46 9.12
CA ASP A 70 12.48 3.85 10.38
C ASP A 70 11.69 3.21 11.53
N GLU A 71 12.29 2.17 12.11
CA GLU A 71 11.70 1.40 13.21
C GLU A 71 11.56 2.23 14.49
N ASN A 72 12.52 3.13 14.75
CA ASN A 72 12.54 3.91 15.99
C ASN A 72 11.42 4.96 16.01
N GLN A 73 11.17 5.58 14.88
CA GLN A 73 10.16 6.63 14.75
C GLN A 73 8.84 6.12 14.17
N HIS A 74 8.75 4.83 13.86
CA HIS A 74 7.56 4.16 13.31
C HIS A 74 7.03 4.82 12.04
N PHE A 75 7.91 5.13 11.08
CA PHE A 75 7.47 5.63 9.79
C PHE A 75 8.12 4.93 8.60
N ALA A 76 7.45 4.99 7.48
CA ALA A 76 7.98 4.64 6.18
C ALA A 76 8.07 5.88 5.29
N THR A 77 9.12 5.94 4.48
CA THR A 77 9.32 7.01 3.51
C THR A 77 9.46 6.40 2.12
N SER A 78 8.89 7.07 1.14
CA SER A 78 8.96 6.65 -0.25
C SER A 78 9.28 7.83 -1.16
N SER A 79 9.99 7.58 -2.26
CA SER A 79 10.28 8.59 -3.30
C SER A 79 10.43 7.91 -4.66
N VAL A 80 10.13 8.62 -5.74
CA VAL A 80 10.34 8.14 -7.11
C VAL A 80 11.53 8.89 -7.70
N TYR A 81 12.60 8.18 -8.03
CA TYR A 81 13.87 8.76 -8.52
C TYR A 81 14.45 9.88 -7.62
N GLY A 82 14.15 9.82 -6.32
CA GLY A 82 14.56 10.86 -5.37
C GLY A 82 13.65 12.09 -5.33
N PHE A 83 12.63 12.15 -6.19
CA PHE A 83 11.64 13.23 -6.21
C PHE A 83 10.38 12.85 -5.43
N GLN A 84 9.58 13.88 -5.10
CA GLN A 84 8.26 13.74 -4.44
C GLN A 84 8.30 12.78 -3.25
N LYS A 85 9.22 13.05 -2.32
CA LYS A 85 9.37 12.26 -1.10
C LYS A 85 8.11 12.40 -0.24
N ARG A 86 7.51 11.27 0.12
CA ARG A 86 6.34 11.20 1.00
C ARG A 86 6.62 10.32 2.20
N LYS A 87 6.02 10.66 3.32
CA LYS A 87 6.19 9.97 4.60
C LYS A 87 4.84 9.48 5.13
N ALA A 88 4.80 8.25 5.63
CA ALA A 88 3.67 7.72 6.36
C ALA A 88 4.11 7.27 7.76
N ILE A 89 3.42 7.74 8.78
CA ILE A 89 3.67 7.38 10.17
C ILE A 89 2.64 6.36 10.67
N TYR A 90 3.10 5.38 11.41
CA TYR A 90 2.22 4.47 12.14
C TYR A 90 1.90 5.03 13.52
N ARG A 91 0.62 5.04 13.88
CA ARG A 91 0.12 5.38 15.21
C ARG A 91 -0.74 4.25 15.75
N GLU A 92 -0.36 3.76 16.89
CA GLU A 92 -1.08 2.67 17.55
C GLU A 92 -2.56 3.01 17.76
N GLY A 93 -3.45 2.11 17.35
CA GLY A 93 -4.91 2.30 17.42
C GLY A 93 -5.51 3.09 16.26
N LEU A 94 -4.73 3.86 15.49
CA LEU A 94 -5.18 4.58 14.30
C LEU A 94 -4.73 3.91 12.99
N GLY A 95 -3.58 3.22 13.01
CA GLY A 95 -2.96 2.68 11.80
C GLY A 95 -1.96 3.65 11.17
N SER A 96 -1.75 3.52 9.86
CA SER A 96 -0.78 4.33 9.14
C SER A 96 -1.42 5.54 8.47
N LEU A 97 -0.80 6.70 8.68
CA LEU A 97 -1.24 8.02 8.18
C LEU A 97 -0.19 8.56 7.24
N LEU A 98 -0.60 8.99 6.05
CA LEU A 98 0.26 9.80 5.21
C LEU A 98 0.32 11.21 5.80
N ILE A 99 1.52 11.75 5.94
CA ILE A 99 1.75 13.05 6.58
C ILE A 99 2.49 13.99 5.64
N ASP A 100 2.26 15.28 5.83
CA ASP A 100 2.99 16.34 5.16
C ASP A 100 4.22 16.75 5.96
N GLU A 101 5.09 17.59 5.38
CA GLU A 101 6.37 17.98 5.99
C GLU A 101 6.20 18.80 7.28
N ASP A 102 5.14 19.58 7.36
CA ASP A 102 4.79 20.42 8.50
C ASP A 102 3.98 19.69 9.59
N PHE A 103 3.72 18.38 9.40
CA PHE A 103 2.97 17.61 10.37
C PHE A 103 3.74 17.41 11.67
N ASP A 104 3.17 17.91 12.76
CA ASP A 104 3.75 17.78 14.08
C ASP A 104 3.49 16.38 14.67
N VAL A 105 4.51 15.53 14.58
CA VAL A 105 4.46 14.15 15.11
C VAL A 105 4.37 14.08 16.63
N SER A 106 4.75 15.15 17.33
CA SER A 106 4.73 15.20 18.80
C SER A 106 3.33 15.41 19.38
N LYS A 107 2.38 15.90 18.57
CA LYS A 107 1.00 16.12 19.01
C LYS A 107 0.35 14.83 19.50
N PRO A 108 -0.23 14.87 20.70
CA PRO A 108 -0.99 13.74 21.20
C PRO A 108 -2.22 13.49 20.31
N TYR A 109 -2.61 12.24 20.21
CA TYR A 109 -3.80 11.85 19.47
C TYR A 109 -4.71 10.97 20.33
N LEU A 110 -5.99 11.05 20.07
CA LEU A 110 -6.98 10.22 20.75
C LEU A 110 -6.94 8.82 20.14
N LYS A 111 -6.69 7.81 20.99
CA LYS A 111 -6.85 6.41 20.58
C LYS A 111 -8.33 6.06 20.60
N PRO A 112 -8.90 5.52 19.53
CA PRO A 112 -10.28 5.10 19.52
C PRO A 112 -10.48 3.95 20.51
N ASN A 113 -11.52 4.04 21.31
CA ASN A 113 -11.94 2.91 22.14
C ASN A 113 -12.60 1.86 21.24
N ARG A 114 -11.90 0.77 20.99
CA ARG A 114 -12.38 -0.35 20.15
C ARG A 114 -12.91 -1.53 20.96
N ILE A 115 -13.30 -1.30 22.21
CA ILE A 115 -13.98 -2.31 23.01
C ILE A 115 -15.32 -2.57 22.34
N GLN A 116 -15.40 -3.68 21.66
CA GLN A 116 -16.69 -4.15 21.13
C GLN A 116 -17.43 -4.86 22.26
N PRO A 117 -18.73 -4.57 22.45
CA PRO A 117 -19.52 -5.35 23.38
C PRO A 117 -19.53 -6.82 22.93
N LYS A 118 -19.36 -7.72 23.89
CA LYS A 118 -19.47 -9.16 23.61
C LYS A 118 -20.93 -9.45 23.27
N ILE A 119 -21.19 -9.85 22.03
CA ILE A 119 -22.51 -10.27 21.56
C ILE A 119 -22.50 -11.80 21.52
N ASP A 120 -23.31 -12.42 22.33
CA ASP A 120 -23.37 -13.88 22.49
C ASP A 120 -24.15 -14.56 21.36
N LEU A 121 -23.65 -14.33 20.14
CA LEU A 121 -24.11 -14.96 18.91
C LEU A 121 -22.89 -15.43 18.10
N PRO A 122 -23.04 -16.45 17.24
CA PRO A 122 -22.00 -16.87 16.33
C PRO A 122 -21.68 -15.77 15.29
N TYR A 123 -20.43 -15.69 14.86
CA TYR A 123 -20.05 -14.86 13.70
C TYR A 123 -20.86 -15.32 12.46
N PRO A 124 -21.37 -14.40 11.60
CA PRO A 124 -21.07 -12.95 11.58
C PRO A 124 -22.02 -12.08 12.43
N PHE A 125 -22.96 -12.65 13.14
CA PHE A 125 -23.99 -11.90 13.89
C PHE A 125 -23.56 -11.52 15.31
N GLY A 126 -22.48 -12.12 15.80
CA GLY A 126 -21.91 -11.87 17.12
C GLY A 126 -20.42 -12.12 17.18
N THR A 127 -19.88 -12.27 18.40
CA THR A 127 -18.46 -12.38 18.69
C THR A 127 -17.97 -13.80 18.96
N ASN A 128 -18.89 -14.80 18.94
CA ASN A 128 -18.52 -16.18 19.15
C ASN A 128 -17.95 -16.82 17.87
N GLU A 129 -17.25 -17.93 18.04
CA GLU A 129 -16.74 -18.71 16.92
C GLU A 129 -17.83 -19.04 15.90
N PRO A 130 -17.52 -19.04 14.59
CA PRO A 130 -18.49 -19.41 13.59
C PRO A 130 -18.99 -20.85 13.82
N GLN A 131 -20.28 -21.05 13.75
CA GLN A 131 -20.82 -22.41 13.76
C GLN A 131 -20.77 -23.01 12.36
N ASP A 132 -20.23 -24.22 12.27
CA ASP A 132 -20.29 -25.00 11.04
C ASP A 132 -21.74 -25.32 10.69
N SER A 133 -22.25 -24.68 9.66
CA SER A 133 -23.58 -24.95 9.12
C SER A 133 -23.46 -25.77 7.85
N ALA A 134 -24.00 -26.97 7.87
CA ALA A 134 -24.15 -27.77 6.68
C ALA A 134 -25.44 -27.41 5.92
N PHE A 135 -25.31 -26.85 4.75
CA PHE A 135 -26.44 -26.52 3.89
C PHE A 135 -26.72 -27.68 2.92
N SER A 136 -27.96 -28.16 2.85
CA SER A 136 -28.36 -29.31 2.04
C SER A 136 -28.15 -29.13 0.54
N ASN A 137 -28.13 -27.89 0.06
CA ASN A 137 -27.91 -27.52 -1.33
C ASN A 137 -26.43 -27.33 -1.70
N VAL A 138 -25.50 -27.52 -0.75
CA VAL A 138 -24.05 -27.34 -0.97
C VAL A 138 -23.35 -28.68 -1.05
N ASN A 139 -22.67 -28.95 -2.15
CA ASN A 139 -21.80 -30.11 -2.29
C ASN A 139 -20.40 -29.83 -1.68
N TYR A 140 -20.25 -30.12 -0.39
CA TYR A 140 -19.01 -29.89 0.35
C TYR A 140 -17.80 -30.64 -0.20
N LYS A 141 -17.99 -31.83 -0.81
CA LYS A 141 -16.92 -32.59 -1.44
C LYS A 141 -16.35 -31.83 -2.66
N LYS A 142 -17.25 -31.28 -3.50
CA LYS A 142 -16.84 -30.45 -4.65
C LYS A 142 -16.20 -29.14 -4.18
N LYS A 143 -16.77 -28.49 -3.17
CA LYS A 143 -16.20 -27.26 -2.57
C LYS A 143 -14.79 -27.50 -2.05
N LYS A 144 -14.57 -28.56 -1.24
CA LYS A 144 -13.24 -28.89 -0.70
C LYS A 144 -12.22 -29.18 -1.81
N LYS A 145 -12.63 -29.88 -2.87
CA LYS A 145 -11.77 -30.14 -4.03
C LYS A 145 -11.43 -28.85 -4.78
N ALA A 146 -12.39 -27.96 -4.99
CA ALA A 146 -12.16 -26.68 -5.66
C ALA A 146 -11.21 -25.78 -4.87
N VAL A 147 -11.38 -25.71 -3.54
CA VAL A 147 -10.47 -24.97 -2.67
C VAL A 147 -9.07 -25.56 -2.72
N ALA A 148 -8.93 -26.89 -2.59
CA ALA A 148 -7.61 -27.53 -2.67
C ALA A 148 -6.92 -27.24 -4.01
N ASN A 149 -7.64 -27.33 -5.13
CA ASN A 149 -7.08 -27.02 -6.45
C ASN A 149 -6.68 -25.54 -6.61
N ALA A 150 -7.39 -24.61 -5.96
CA ALA A 150 -7.09 -23.19 -6.07
C ALA A 150 -5.80 -22.80 -5.32
N PHE A 151 -5.41 -23.59 -4.33
CA PHE A 151 -4.20 -23.38 -3.52
C PHE A 151 -3.11 -24.42 -3.80
N ASP A 152 -3.24 -25.19 -4.89
CA ASP A 152 -2.20 -26.10 -5.33
C ASP A 152 -1.07 -25.31 -5.98
N GLU A 153 0.15 -25.43 -5.44
CA GLU A 153 1.36 -24.72 -5.90
C GLU A 153 1.70 -25.00 -7.38
N ASN A 154 1.12 -26.02 -7.97
CA ASN A 154 1.32 -26.37 -9.39
C ASN A 154 0.38 -25.59 -10.35
N ASN A 155 -0.48 -24.72 -9.85
CA ASN A 155 -1.44 -23.92 -10.64
C ASN A 155 -1.03 -22.46 -10.85
N THR A 156 0.23 -22.09 -10.61
CA THR A 156 0.82 -20.76 -10.89
C THR A 156 1.71 -20.79 -12.12
#